data_8020664b4bcb62564c54e8e12bd14de2
#
_entry.id   8020664b4bcb62564c54e8e12bd14de2
#
_cell.length_a   1.000
_cell.length_b   1.000
_cell.length_c   1.000
_cell.angle_alpha   90.00
_cell.angle_beta   90.00
_cell.angle_gamma   90.00
#
_symmetry.space_group_name_H-M   'P 1'
#
loop_
_entity.id
_entity.type
_entity.pdbx_description
1 polymer ?
#
loop_
_entity_poly.entity_id
_entity_poly.type
_entity_poly.pdbx_seq_one_letter_code
_entity_poly.pdbx_strand_id
1 'polypeptide(L)'
;MTPTQDEIYTPGYYDRIGALEHTHWWHLGAQRVAKTLLASVRAPSFPAVLDAGCGSGGMMAWAQAELGAVSLSGVDVSPDAVRTCAGRDPDWSVQLGSVMDMPLPDDRFDLVICNDVIQHLPTDGGDLTALKEIRRVLKPGGLLILRTNSRQGMRQDPAAQDHDYKRYVRQEVIDLMDQAGFTVRRATYVNAIGGAHETVRRLLRPPRPHHDAHDVQQGDQPERHLYEGLTMRDTAKEKPALNRMLLGLFGVEAAILKGQGRSLPFGHSIVVVGEAPQ
;
A
#
# COMPACT_ATOMS: atom_id res chain seq x y z
N MET A 1 8.01 10.04 22.90
CA MET A 1 7.79 10.99 21.79
C MET A 1 7.63 10.14 20.54
N THR A 2 6.47 10.17 19.90
CA THR A 2 6.26 9.49 18.61
C THR A 2 7.14 10.20 17.57
N PRO A 3 7.97 9.49 16.78
CA PRO A 3 8.76 10.13 15.75
C PRO A 3 7.85 10.87 14.79
N THR A 4 8.21 12.08 14.42
CA THR A 4 7.48 12.85 13.41
C THR A 4 7.64 12.18 12.05
N GLN A 5 6.71 12.39 11.12
CA GLN A 5 6.81 11.82 9.76
C GLN A 5 8.14 12.17 9.08
N ASP A 6 8.72 13.33 9.38
CA ASP A 6 10.03 13.78 8.86
C ASP A 6 11.21 12.90 9.32
N GLU A 7 11.09 12.19 10.44
CA GLU A 7 12.11 11.26 10.93
C GLU A 7 12.05 9.89 10.24
N ILE A 8 10.94 9.59 9.57
CA ILE A 8 10.67 8.30 8.95
C ILE A 8 11.16 8.27 7.50
N TYR A 9 11.00 9.39 6.76
CA TYR A 9 11.30 9.50 5.35
C TYR A 9 12.56 10.35 5.12
N THR A 10 13.70 9.69 4.93
CA THR A 10 14.97 10.36 4.63
C THR A 10 14.94 11.02 3.24
N PRO A 11 15.71 12.11 3.00
CA PRO A 11 15.83 12.70 1.67
C PRO A 11 16.13 11.65 0.59
N GLY A 12 15.43 11.73 -0.54
CA GLY A 12 15.56 10.77 -1.65
C GLY A 12 14.87 9.41 -1.45
N TYR A 13 14.09 9.24 -0.36
CA TYR A 13 13.30 8.02 -0.13
C TYR A 13 12.35 7.74 -1.30
N TYR A 14 11.55 8.73 -1.70
CA TYR A 14 10.58 8.59 -2.79
C TYR A 14 11.23 8.40 -4.16
N ASP A 15 12.41 8.97 -4.40
CA ASP A 15 13.18 8.75 -5.63
C ASP A 15 13.65 7.29 -5.74
N ARG A 16 14.10 6.71 -4.61
CA ARG A 16 14.51 5.30 -4.55
C ARG A 16 13.33 4.35 -4.74
N ILE A 17 12.17 4.64 -4.13
CA ILE A 17 10.95 3.86 -4.35
C ILE A 17 10.55 3.94 -5.82
N GLY A 18 10.50 5.14 -6.37
CA GLY A 18 10.14 5.37 -7.76
C GLY A 18 10.98 4.57 -8.76
N ALA A 19 12.26 4.38 -8.50
CA ALA A 19 13.13 3.55 -9.31
C ALA A 19 12.79 2.05 -9.27
N LEU A 20 12.17 1.57 -8.17
CA LEU A 20 11.82 0.16 -7.98
C LEU A 20 10.42 -0.20 -8.49
N GLU A 21 9.49 0.75 -8.55
CA GLU A 21 8.08 0.51 -8.86
C GLU A 21 7.83 -0.18 -10.22
N HIS A 22 8.73 0.04 -11.17
CA HIS A 22 8.62 -0.52 -12.52
C HIS A 22 9.35 -1.86 -12.71
N THR A 23 10.13 -2.30 -11.74
CA THR A 23 10.98 -3.47 -11.89
C THR A 23 10.81 -4.50 -10.79
N HIS A 24 10.46 -4.06 -9.58
CA HIS A 24 10.43 -4.92 -8.41
C HIS A 24 9.13 -5.76 -8.36
N TRP A 25 9.29 -7.06 -8.11
CA TRP A 25 8.21 -8.06 -8.09
C TRP A 25 7.03 -7.68 -7.19
N TRP A 26 7.29 -7.03 -6.05
CA TRP A 26 6.28 -6.60 -5.10
C TRP A 26 5.30 -5.60 -5.72
N HIS A 27 5.82 -4.52 -6.32
CA HIS A 27 5.00 -3.46 -6.93
C HIS A 27 4.23 -4.00 -8.14
N LEU A 28 4.92 -4.70 -9.04
CA LEU A 28 4.30 -5.29 -10.23
C LEU A 28 3.26 -6.37 -9.87
N GLY A 29 3.54 -7.16 -8.84
CA GLY A 29 2.63 -8.19 -8.34
C GLY A 29 1.37 -7.58 -7.73
N ALA A 30 1.53 -6.55 -6.89
CA ALA A 30 0.41 -5.83 -6.29
C ALA A 30 -0.49 -5.16 -7.35
N GLN A 31 0.09 -4.51 -8.36
CA GLN A 31 -0.62 -3.94 -9.51
C GLN A 31 -1.41 -5.00 -10.29
N ARG A 32 -0.81 -6.18 -10.52
CA ARG A 32 -1.49 -7.30 -11.20
C ARG A 32 -2.71 -7.80 -10.41
N VAL A 33 -2.57 -7.94 -9.10
CA VAL A 33 -3.68 -8.34 -8.22
C VAL A 33 -4.76 -7.26 -8.21
N ALA A 34 -4.39 -5.99 -8.07
CA ALA A 34 -5.30 -4.85 -8.09
C ALA A 34 -6.14 -4.84 -9.38
N LYS A 35 -5.50 -4.96 -10.56
CA LYS A 35 -6.19 -5.06 -11.86
C LYS A 35 -7.17 -6.22 -11.90
N THR A 36 -6.76 -7.39 -11.40
CA THR A 36 -7.59 -8.60 -11.38
C THR A 36 -8.84 -8.41 -10.51
N LEU A 37 -8.70 -7.81 -9.34
CA LEU A 37 -9.81 -7.57 -8.42
C LEU A 37 -10.77 -6.53 -8.98
N LEU A 38 -10.28 -5.40 -9.51
CA LEU A 38 -11.11 -4.38 -10.16
C LEU A 38 -11.87 -4.98 -11.34
N ALA A 39 -11.20 -5.72 -12.23
CA ALA A 39 -11.82 -6.37 -13.39
C ALA A 39 -12.90 -7.40 -13.02
N SER A 40 -12.83 -7.98 -11.81
CA SER A 40 -13.87 -8.91 -11.32
C SER A 40 -15.13 -8.20 -10.80
N VAL A 41 -15.07 -6.90 -10.57
CA VAL A 41 -16.19 -6.06 -10.12
C VAL A 41 -16.79 -5.30 -11.30
N ARG A 42 -15.95 -4.67 -12.10
CA ARG A 42 -16.34 -3.86 -13.26
C ARG A 42 -15.22 -3.88 -14.32
N ALA A 43 -15.58 -3.76 -15.60
CA ALA A 43 -14.59 -3.56 -16.65
C ALA A 43 -13.68 -2.35 -16.30
N PRO A 44 -12.35 -2.50 -16.30
CA PRO A 44 -11.44 -1.47 -15.82
C PRO A 44 -11.34 -0.33 -16.85
N SER A 45 -12.23 0.65 -16.70
CA SER A 45 -12.18 1.93 -17.39
C SER A 45 -12.57 3.00 -16.39
N PHE A 46 -11.60 3.74 -15.92
CA PHE A 46 -11.75 4.74 -14.86
C PHE A 46 -11.15 6.06 -15.33
N PRO A 47 -11.93 6.94 -16.00
CA PRO A 47 -11.44 8.19 -16.55
C PRO A 47 -10.82 9.13 -15.54
N ALA A 48 -11.39 9.23 -14.33
CA ALA A 48 -10.89 10.08 -13.26
C ALA A 48 -10.45 9.22 -12.07
N VAL A 49 -9.14 9.23 -11.77
CA VAL A 49 -8.53 8.44 -10.71
C VAL A 49 -7.82 9.34 -9.71
N LEU A 50 -8.02 9.04 -8.42
CA LEU A 50 -7.26 9.62 -7.31
C LEU A 50 -6.37 8.54 -6.68
N ASP A 51 -5.11 8.90 -6.41
CA ASP A 51 -4.21 8.14 -5.54
C ASP A 51 -4.11 8.86 -4.18
N ALA A 52 -4.77 8.30 -3.17
CA ALA A 52 -4.83 8.84 -1.82
C ALA A 52 -3.66 8.30 -0.98
N GLY A 53 -2.64 9.13 -0.78
CA GLY A 53 -1.31 8.76 -0.31
C GLY A 53 -0.43 8.35 -1.50
N CYS A 54 -0.26 9.27 -2.46
CA CYS A 54 0.32 8.95 -3.77
C CYS A 54 1.83 8.64 -3.75
N GLY A 55 2.53 9.00 -2.68
CA GLY A 55 3.97 8.75 -2.57
C GLY A 55 4.76 9.22 -3.79
N SER A 56 5.52 8.32 -4.40
CA SER A 56 6.28 8.58 -5.63
C SER A 56 5.44 8.61 -6.92
N GLY A 57 4.13 8.29 -6.88
CA GLY A 57 3.24 8.33 -8.05
C GLY A 57 3.18 7.04 -8.88
N GLY A 58 3.73 5.93 -8.37
CA GLY A 58 3.77 4.67 -9.14
C GLY A 58 2.39 4.10 -9.46
N MET A 59 1.41 4.27 -8.57
CA MET A 59 0.04 3.82 -8.83
C MET A 59 -0.71 4.74 -9.80
N MET A 60 -0.37 6.02 -9.85
CA MET A 60 -0.91 6.94 -10.86
C MET A 60 -0.40 6.56 -12.26
N ALA A 61 0.92 6.31 -12.41
CA ALA A 61 1.50 5.84 -13.66
C ALA A 61 0.88 4.51 -14.13
N TRP A 62 0.66 3.60 -13.20
CA TRP A 62 -0.02 2.34 -13.48
C TRP A 62 -1.48 2.54 -13.92
N ALA A 63 -2.22 3.42 -13.25
CA ALA A 63 -3.62 3.72 -13.61
C ALA A 63 -3.73 4.35 -15.00
N GLN A 64 -2.80 5.22 -15.36
CA GLN A 64 -2.70 5.80 -16.70
C GLN A 64 -2.48 4.71 -17.76
N ALA A 65 -1.51 3.82 -17.52
CA ALA A 65 -1.14 2.79 -18.48
C ALA A 65 -2.17 1.65 -18.62
N GLU A 66 -2.82 1.26 -17.51
CA GLU A 66 -3.52 -0.02 -17.42
C GLU A 66 -5.02 0.10 -17.18
N LEU A 67 -5.52 1.27 -16.74
CA LEU A 67 -6.93 1.48 -16.37
C LEU A 67 -7.63 2.52 -17.24
N GLY A 68 -6.95 3.09 -18.25
CA GLY A 68 -7.51 4.11 -19.12
C GLY A 68 -7.79 5.43 -18.41
N ALA A 69 -7.03 5.74 -17.35
CA ALA A 69 -7.16 7.01 -16.64
C ALA A 69 -6.70 8.18 -17.52
N VAL A 70 -7.54 9.20 -17.59
CA VAL A 70 -7.31 10.43 -18.39
C VAL A 70 -7.03 11.61 -17.45
N SER A 71 -7.70 11.63 -16.29
CA SER A 71 -7.52 12.64 -15.25
C SER A 71 -6.97 11.96 -14.01
N LEU A 72 -5.74 12.30 -13.65
CA LEU A 72 -5.04 11.74 -12.51
C LEU A 72 -4.81 12.81 -11.46
N SER A 73 -5.18 12.48 -10.24
CA SER A 73 -4.93 13.32 -9.06
C SER A 73 -4.20 12.51 -8.00
N GLY A 74 -3.34 13.18 -7.23
CA GLY A 74 -2.64 12.59 -6.10
C GLY A 74 -2.71 13.51 -4.88
N VAL A 75 -2.84 12.92 -3.68
CA VAL A 75 -2.73 13.64 -2.41
C VAL A 75 -1.74 12.90 -1.52
N ASP A 76 -0.83 13.63 -0.91
CA ASP A 76 0.10 13.10 0.09
C ASP A 76 0.41 14.15 1.16
N VAL A 77 0.70 13.73 2.38
CA VAL A 77 1.09 14.64 3.48
C VAL A 77 2.55 15.04 3.42
N SER A 78 3.37 14.32 2.65
CA SER A 78 4.81 14.57 2.50
C SER A 78 5.07 15.55 1.35
N PRO A 79 5.70 16.71 1.60
CA PRO A 79 6.12 17.62 0.53
C PRO A 79 7.08 16.96 -0.47
N ASP A 80 7.91 16.03 -0.01
CA ASP A 80 8.85 15.29 -0.86
C ASP A 80 8.14 14.31 -1.78
N ALA A 81 7.10 13.61 -1.29
CA ALA A 81 6.24 12.77 -2.10
C ALA A 81 5.56 13.58 -3.21
N VAL A 82 4.92 14.69 -2.81
CA VAL A 82 4.24 15.60 -3.76
C VAL A 82 5.20 16.09 -4.83
N ARG A 83 6.40 16.52 -4.47
CA ARG A 83 7.41 16.98 -5.42
C ARG A 83 7.84 15.87 -6.39
N THR A 84 8.16 14.69 -5.87
CA THR A 84 8.58 13.54 -6.68
C THR A 84 7.47 13.07 -7.61
N CYS A 85 6.24 12.96 -7.11
CA CYS A 85 5.08 12.54 -7.88
C CYS A 85 4.75 13.55 -9.00
N ALA A 86 4.64 14.85 -8.68
CA ALA A 86 4.36 15.91 -9.65
C ALA A 86 5.47 16.05 -10.72
N GLY A 87 6.69 15.68 -10.39
CA GLY A 87 7.81 15.69 -11.33
C GLY A 87 7.76 14.61 -12.41
N ARG A 88 6.86 13.60 -12.29
CA ARG A 88 6.75 12.50 -13.27
C ARG A 88 5.98 12.86 -14.51
N ASP A 89 4.90 13.63 -14.35
CA ASP A 89 4.02 14.01 -15.47
C ASP A 89 3.37 15.38 -15.15
N PRO A 90 3.56 16.39 -16.01
CA PRO A 90 3.02 17.73 -15.78
C PRO A 90 1.48 17.79 -15.83
N ASP A 91 0.84 16.81 -16.43
CA ASP A 91 -0.63 16.74 -16.53
C ASP A 91 -1.28 16.17 -15.26
N TRP A 92 -0.49 15.68 -14.30
CA TRP A 92 -1.03 15.17 -13.04
C TRP A 92 -1.32 16.30 -12.05
N SER A 93 -2.47 16.24 -11.39
CA SER A 93 -2.84 17.17 -10.33
C SER A 93 -2.45 16.61 -8.97
N VAL A 94 -1.27 16.98 -8.47
CA VAL A 94 -0.75 16.49 -7.17
C VAL A 94 -0.80 17.60 -6.13
N GLN A 95 -1.35 17.30 -4.94
CA GLN A 95 -1.57 18.28 -3.88
C GLN A 95 -1.05 17.78 -2.53
N LEU A 96 -0.50 18.70 -1.75
CA LEU A 96 -0.17 18.46 -0.34
C LEU A 96 -1.48 18.43 0.46
N GLY A 97 -1.71 17.36 1.22
CA GLY A 97 -2.91 17.24 2.03
C GLY A 97 -2.99 15.91 2.77
N SER A 98 -3.87 15.84 3.75
CA SER A 98 -4.18 14.63 4.50
C SER A 98 -5.29 13.85 3.80
N VAL A 99 -5.19 12.53 3.78
CA VAL A 99 -6.28 11.64 3.33
C VAL A 99 -7.50 11.70 4.25
N MET A 100 -7.36 12.30 5.44
CA MET A 100 -8.47 12.53 6.39
C MET A 100 -9.22 13.85 6.13
N ASP A 101 -8.66 14.76 5.32
CA ASP A 101 -9.24 16.06 4.94
C ASP A 101 -8.56 16.51 3.63
N MET A 102 -9.09 16.01 2.51
CA MET A 102 -8.49 16.25 1.19
C MET A 102 -9.00 17.57 0.58
N PRO A 103 -8.09 18.42 0.04
CA PRO A 103 -8.48 19.66 -0.64
C PRO A 103 -9.10 19.40 -2.02
N LEU A 104 -10.07 18.51 -2.09
CA LEU A 104 -10.70 18.01 -3.32
C LEU A 104 -12.23 18.10 -3.22
N PRO A 105 -12.93 18.39 -4.33
CA PRO A 105 -14.41 18.45 -4.34
C PRO A 105 -15.04 17.05 -4.18
N ASP A 106 -16.29 17.04 -3.78
CA ASP A 106 -17.15 15.85 -3.72
C ASP A 106 -17.37 15.26 -5.11
N ASP A 107 -17.71 13.97 -5.18
CA ASP A 107 -18.24 13.26 -6.36
C ASP A 107 -17.39 13.43 -7.64
N ARG A 108 -16.08 13.43 -7.50
CA ARG A 108 -15.17 13.73 -8.62
C ARG A 108 -14.59 12.49 -9.30
N PHE A 109 -14.29 11.43 -8.54
CA PHE A 109 -13.46 10.33 -9.03
C PHE A 109 -14.27 9.05 -9.30
N ASP A 110 -13.91 8.36 -10.37
CA ASP A 110 -14.46 7.05 -10.72
C ASP A 110 -13.78 5.93 -9.91
N LEU A 111 -12.51 6.14 -9.55
CA LEU A 111 -11.70 5.22 -8.74
C LEU A 111 -10.82 6.03 -7.78
N VAL A 112 -10.77 5.59 -6.53
CA VAL A 112 -9.73 5.97 -5.57
C VAL A 112 -8.85 4.76 -5.29
N ILE A 113 -7.53 4.96 -5.35
CA ILE A 113 -6.52 4.01 -4.92
C ILE A 113 -6.01 4.49 -3.55
N CYS A 114 -5.95 3.60 -2.56
CA CYS A 114 -5.40 3.90 -1.24
C CYS A 114 -4.54 2.71 -0.80
N ASN A 115 -3.24 2.81 -1.05
CA ASN A 115 -2.30 1.71 -0.83
C ASN A 115 -1.34 2.04 0.32
N ASP A 116 -1.38 1.19 1.36
CA ASP A 116 -0.45 1.24 2.51
C ASP A 116 -0.47 2.61 3.25
N VAL A 117 -1.65 3.22 3.37
CA VAL A 117 -1.85 4.52 4.02
C VAL A 117 -2.53 4.39 5.38
N ILE A 118 -3.67 3.67 5.45
CA ILE A 118 -4.53 3.68 6.65
C ILE A 118 -3.84 3.13 7.90
N GLN A 119 -2.81 2.30 7.75
CA GLN A 119 -2.03 1.77 8.86
C GLN A 119 -1.15 2.83 9.57
N HIS A 120 -0.92 3.96 8.92
CA HIS A 120 -0.11 5.08 9.44
C HIS A 120 -0.95 6.18 10.08
N LEU A 121 -2.27 6.08 10.00
CA LEU A 121 -3.18 7.08 10.52
C LEU A 121 -3.38 6.93 12.04
N PRO A 122 -3.82 7.99 12.72
CA PRO A 122 -4.09 7.96 14.16
C PRO A 122 -5.01 6.79 14.56
N THR A 123 -4.68 6.15 15.67
CA THR A 123 -5.38 4.94 16.15
C THR A 123 -6.78 5.22 16.71
N ASP A 124 -7.10 6.48 16.98
CA ASP A 124 -8.36 7.01 17.50
C ASP A 124 -9.41 7.30 16.43
N GLY A 125 -9.44 6.52 15.35
CA GLY A 125 -10.44 6.61 14.28
C GLY A 125 -9.99 7.33 13.02
N GLY A 126 -8.68 7.58 12.87
CA GLY A 126 -8.14 8.20 11.66
C GLY A 126 -8.40 7.39 10.40
N ASP A 127 -8.40 6.05 10.49
CA ASP A 127 -8.73 5.16 9.38
C ASP A 127 -10.20 5.30 8.92
N LEU A 128 -11.15 5.37 9.85
CA LEU A 128 -12.56 5.59 9.52
C LEU A 128 -12.80 6.99 8.95
N THR A 129 -12.11 8.00 9.48
CA THR A 129 -12.18 9.38 8.96
C THR A 129 -11.68 9.43 7.52
N ALA A 130 -10.53 8.83 7.23
CA ALA A 130 -9.99 8.75 5.87
C ALA A 130 -10.92 8.01 4.90
N LEU A 131 -11.52 6.89 5.32
CA LEU A 131 -12.45 6.15 4.47
C LEU A 131 -13.74 6.95 4.17
N LYS A 132 -14.26 7.72 5.12
CA LYS A 132 -15.38 8.64 4.89
C LYS A 132 -15.02 9.75 3.92
N GLU A 133 -13.81 10.30 4.04
CA GLU A 133 -13.31 11.33 3.15
C GLU A 133 -13.06 10.78 1.74
N ILE A 134 -12.52 9.58 1.60
CA ILE A 134 -12.41 8.88 0.33
C ILE A 134 -13.79 8.67 -0.31
N ARG A 135 -14.79 8.30 0.49
CA ARG A 135 -16.17 8.14 -0.02
C ARG A 135 -16.75 9.47 -0.51
N ARG A 136 -16.46 10.59 0.17
CA ARG A 136 -16.94 11.93 -0.22
C ARG A 136 -16.47 12.32 -1.63
N VAL A 137 -15.21 12.06 -1.95
CA VAL A 137 -14.62 12.45 -3.24
C VAL A 137 -14.95 11.47 -4.38
N LEU A 138 -15.44 10.25 -4.07
CA LEU A 138 -15.89 9.28 -5.06
C LEU A 138 -17.27 9.66 -5.60
N LYS A 139 -17.44 9.53 -6.90
CA LYS A 139 -18.77 9.61 -7.55
C LYS A 139 -19.69 8.52 -6.99
N PRO A 140 -21.03 8.73 -7.03
CA PRO A 140 -21.97 7.64 -6.83
C PRO A 140 -21.61 6.42 -7.68
N GLY A 141 -21.53 5.25 -7.05
CA GLY A 141 -21.07 4.02 -7.71
C GLY A 141 -19.58 3.97 -8.05
N GLY A 142 -18.77 4.95 -7.65
CA GLY A 142 -17.30 4.93 -7.79
C GLY A 142 -16.66 3.84 -6.93
N LEU A 143 -15.47 3.39 -7.29
CA LEU A 143 -14.78 2.31 -6.58
C LEU A 143 -13.61 2.83 -5.75
N LEU A 144 -13.43 2.22 -4.59
CA LEU A 144 -12.20 2.28 -3.80
C LEU A 144 -11.46 0.95 -3.92
N ILE A 145 -10.17 0.99 -4.27
CA ILE A 145 -9.27 -0.13 -4.01
C ILE A 145 -8.34 0.24 -2.87
N LEU A 146 -8.45 -0.50 -1.77
CA LEU A 146 -7.69 -0.31 -0.53
C LEU A 146 -6.75 -1.47 -0.32
N ARG A 147 -5.46 -1.17 -0.06
CA ARG A 147 -4.48 -2.15 0.44
C ARG A 147 -3.93 -1.71 1.78
N THR A 148 -3.79 -2.65 2.71
CA THR A 148 -3.18 -2.41 4.03
C THR A 148 -2.46 -3.65 4.55
N ASN A 149 -1.67 -3.48 5.60
CA ASN A 149 -0.91 -4.54 6.25
C ASN A 149 -1.80 -5.52 7.03
N SER A 150 -1.53 -6.82 6.83
CA SER A 150 -2.22 -7.89 7.56
C SER A 150 -1.53 -8.20 8.89
N ARG A 151 -2.33 -8.51 9.92
CA ARG A 151 -1.87 -9.10 11.18
C ARG A 151 -1.46 -10.58 11.00
N GLN A 152 -1.99 -11.24 9.97
CA GLN A 152 -1.67 -12.63 9.66
C GLN A 152 -0.41 -12.71 8.79
N GLY A 153 0.58 -13.47 9.20
CA GLY A 153 1.77 -13.75 8.40
C GLY A 153 3.06 -13.09 8.89
N MET A 154 3.01 -12.31 9.94
CA MET A 154 4.21 -11.86 10.64
C MET A 154 4.14 -12.30 12.10
N ARG A 155 5.10 -13.13 12.53
CA ARG A 155 5.40 -13.25 13.94
C ARG A 155 5.75 -11.85 14.43
N GLN A 156 5.05 -11.37 15.46
CA GLN A 156 5.42 -10.14 16.14
C GLN A 156 6.87 -10.32 16.61
N ASP A 157 7.79 -9.55 16.04
CA ASP A 157 9.11 -9.39 16.64
C ASP A 157 8.90 -8.48 17.85
N PRO A 158 9.16 -8.98 19.09
CA PRO A 158 9.01 -8.16 20.29
C PRO A 158 9.89 -6.90 20.26
N ALA A 159 10.99 -6.91 19.46
CA ALA A 159 11.87 -5.77 19.27
C ALA A 159 11.34 -4.73 18.26
N ALA A 160 10.31 -5.08 17.48
CA ALA A 160 9.67 -4.20 16.50
C ALA A 160 8.50 -3.40 17.09
N GLN A 161 8.33 -3.38 18.40
CA GLN A 161 7.22 -2.69 19.10
C GLN A 161 7.33 -1.16 19.10
N ASP A 162 8.38 -0.60 18.51
CA ASP A 162 8.64 0.86 18.56
C ASP A 162 7.93 1.69 17.47
N HIS A 163 7.10 1.07 16.62
CA HIS A 163 6.32 1.81 15.63
C HIS A 163 4.86 1.37 15.67
N ASP A 164 3.99 2.28 16.07
CA ASP A 164 2.52 2.16 16.15
C ASP A 164 1.84 1.98 14.77
N TYR A 165 2.35 1.03 13.96
CA TYR A 165 1.64 0.65 12.72
C TYR A 165 0.46 -0.23 13.06
N LYS A 166 -0.73 0.28 12.75
CA LYS A 166 -1.95 -0.52 12.83
C LYS A 166 -1.88 -1.67 11.82
N ARG A 167 -2.18 -2.85 12.27
CA ARG A 167 -2.29 -4.07 11.45
C ARG A 167 -3.69 -4.62 11.60
N TYR A 168 -4.24 -5.10 10.51
CA TYR A 168 -5.64 -5.49 10.45
C TYR A 168 -5.80 -7.00 10.22
N VAL A 169 -6.94 -7.55 10.63
CA VAL A 169 -7.49 -8.75 10.03
C VAL A 169 -8.54 -8.33 8.99
N ARG A 170 -8.76 -9.20 8.00
CA ARG A 170 -9.66 -8.87 6.88
C ARG A 170 -11.04 -8.39 7.32
N GLN A 171 -11.60 -8.99 8.39
CA GLN A 171 -12.93 -8.60 8.88
C GLN A 171 -12.95 -7.17 9.43
N GLU A 172 -11.91 -6.75 10.15
CA GLU A 172 -11.80 -5.36 10.65
C GLU A 172 -11.83 -4.35 9.49
N VAL A 173 -11.16 -4.65 8.37
CA VAL A 173 -11.18 -3.77 7.20
C VAL A 173 -12.56 -3.74 6.54
N ILE A 174 -13.25 -4.89 6.46
CA ILE A 174 -14.62 -4.96 5.96
C ILE A 174 -15.55 -4.11 6.84
N ASP A 175 -15.46 -4.27 8.17
CA ASP A 175 -16.31 -3.53 9.12
C ASP A 175 -16.05 -2.00 9.05
N LEU A 176 -14.80 -1.58 8.87
CA LEU A 176 -14.44 -0.17 8.64
C LEU A 176 -15.05 0.38 7.33
N MET A 177 -14.97 -0.41 6.26
CA MET A 177 -15.56 -0.04 4.96
C MET A 177 -17.07 0.11 5.06
N ASP A 178 -17.74 -0.82 5.74
CA ASP A 178 -19.19 -0.77 5.97
C ASP A 178 -19.57 0.44 6.82
N GLN A 179 -18.82 0.73 7.90
CA GLN A 179 -19.02 1.92 8.75
C GLN A 179 -18.78 3.23 7.97
N ALA A 180 -17.90 3.24 7.00
CA ALA A 180 -17.68 4.38 6.11
C ALA A 180 -18.75 4.51 5.03
N GLY A 181 -19.67 3.53 4.90
CA GLY A 181 -20.79 3.54 3.96
C GLY A 181 -20.45 2.96 2.59
N PHE A 182 -19.41 2.12 2.47
CA PHE A 182 -19.11 1.37 1.25
C PHE A 182 -19.84 0.03 1.21
N THR A 183 -20.20 -0.40 0.01
CA THR A 183 -20.56 -1.80 -0.24
C THR A 183 -19.30 -2.57 -0.61
N VAL A 184 -18.87 -3.51 0.22
CA VAL A 184 -17.69 -4.33 -0.05
C VAL A 184 -17.99 -5.33 -1.17
N ARG A 185 -17.32 -5.19 -2.30
CA ARG A 185 -17.46 -6.06 -3.48
C ARG A 185 -16.44 -7.20 -3.48
N ARG A 186 -15.25 -6.96 -3.00
CA ARG A 186 -14.17 -7.96 -2.88
C ARG A 186 -13.34 -7.69 -1.64
N ALA A 187 -12.93 -8.75 -0.94
CA ALA A 187 -11.99 -8.68 0.16
C ALA A 187 -11.13 -9.95 0.20
N THR A 188 -9.82 -9.81 0.18
CA THR A 188 -8.89 -10.96 0.17
C THR A 188 -7.59 -10.62 0.86
N TYR A 189 -6.92 -11.64 1.38
CA TYR A 189 -5.50 -11.55 1.64
C TYR A 189 -4.71 -11.65 0.33
N VAL A 190 -3.50 -11.11 0.31
CA VAL A 190 -2.58 -11.18 -0.83
C VAL A 190 -1.15 -11.35 -0.34
N ASN A 191 -0.24 -11.73 -1.25
CA ASN A 191 1.14 -12.07 -0.93
C ASN A 191 1.24 -13.23 0.08
N ALA A 192 0.44 -14.26 -0.13
CA ALA A 192 0.45 -15.46 0.69
C ALA A 192 1.75 -16.26 0.49
N ILE A 193 2.20 -16.38 -0.76
CA ILE A 193 3.36 -17.19 -1.16
C ILE A 193 4.66 -16.43 -0.97
N GLY A 194 4.71 -15.14 -1.33
CA GLY A 194 5.88 -14.29 -1.07
C GLY A 194 6.18 -14.16 0.41
N GLY A 195 5.15 -14.11 1.25
CA GLY A 195 5.27 -14.13 2.69
C GLY A 195 5.81 -15.45 3.27
N ALA A 196 5.50 -16.58 2.65
CA ALA A 196 6.09 -17.86 3.04
C ALA A 196 7.61 -17.86 2.84
N HIS A 197 8.10 -17.26 1.73
CA HIS A 197 9.53 -17.12 1.46
C HIS A 197 10.24 -16.33 2.57
N GLU A 198 9.71 -15.18 2.99
CA GLU A 198 10.31 -14.39 4.07
C GLU A 198 10.26 -15.11 5.41
N THR A 199 9.19 -15.84 5.68
CA THR A 199 9.07 -16.69 6.89
C THR A 199 10.15 -17.78 6.89
N VAL A 200 10.36 -18.46 5.77
CA VAL A 200 11.41 -19.48 5.62
C VAL A 200 12.81 -18.86 5.74
N ARG A 201 13.04 -17.72 5.11
CA ARG A 201 14.32 -17.00 5.19
C ARG A 201 14.66 -16.59 6.63
N ARG A 202 13.68 -16.16 7.42
CA ARG A 202 13.85 -15.83 8.85
C ARG A 202 14.12 -17.05 9.72
N LEU A 203 13.45 -18.16 9.43
CA LEU A 203 13.69 -19.43 10.16
C LEU A 203 15.10 -19.99 9.90
N LEU A 204 15.67 -19.71 8.72
CA LEU A 204 17.02 -20.14 8.33
C LEU A 204 18.13 -19.16 8.76
N ARG A 205 17.81 -17.97 9.24
CA ARG A 205 18.80 -17.03 9.80
C ARG A 205 19.22 -17.51 11.19
N PRO A 206 20.54 -17.60 11.46
CA PRO A 206 21.01 -17.88 12.82
C PRO A 206 20.57 -16.74 13.76
N PRO A 207 20.29 -17.06 15.06
CA PRO A 207 19.97 -16.03 16.04
C PRO A 207 21.10 -15.01 16.09
N ARG A 208 20.76 -13.72 16.02
CA ARG A 208 21.74 -12.64 16.24
C ARG A 208 22.24 -12.74 17.68
N PRO A 209 23.57 -12.66 17.91
CA PRO A 209 24.09 -12.57 19.27
C PRO A 209 23.45 -11.34 19.95
N HIS A 210 22.99 -11.51 21.18
CA HIS A 210 22.60 -10.41 22.04
C HIS A 210 23.83 -9.50 22.22
N HIS A 211 23.81 -8.32 21.62
CA HIS A 211 24.70 -7.25 22.03
C HIS A 211 24.09 -6.61 23.27
N ASP A 212 24.81 -6.74 24.38
CA ASP A 212 24.47 -6.07 25.63
C ASP A 212 24.40 -4.54 25.39
N ALA A 213 23.42 -3.92 26.02
CA ALA A 213 22.99 -2.53 25.80
C ALA A 213 23.99 -1.44 26.29
N HIS A 214 25.29 -1.75 26.40
CA HIS A 214 26.28 -0.87 26.99
C HIS A 214 27.34 -0.27 26.06
N ASP A 215 27.36 -0.58 24.77
CA ASP A 215 28.31 0.04 23.81
C ASP A 215 27.57 0.85 22.71
N VAL A 216 26.87 1.90 23.10
CA VAL A 216 26.41 2.93 22.15
C VAL A 216 27.48 4.02 22.07
N GLN A 217 28.50 3.80 21.25
CA GLN A 217 29.34 4.90 20.76
C GLN A 217 28.52 5.72 19.75
N GLN A 218 28.38 7.02 20.02
CA GLN A 218 27.82 8.02 19.14
C GLN A 218 28.57 7.97 17.78
N GLY A 219 27.89 7.54 16.71
CA GLY A 219 28.47 7.64 15.36
C GLY A 219 27.70 6.93 14.25
N ASP A 220 26.95 5.91 14.55
CA ASP A 220 26.27 5.12 13.51
C ASP A 220 24.81 4.90 13.95
N GLN A 221 23.92 5.87 13.65
CA GLN A 221 22.50 5.62 13.80
C GLN A 221 22.12 4.56 12.77
N PRO A 222 21.72 3.33 13.18
CA PRO A 222 21.21 2.37 12.23
C PRO A 222 19.94 2.99 11.63
N GLU A 223 19.97 3.23 10.31
CA GLU A 223 18.77 3.59 9.55
C GLU A 223 17.68 2.58 9.91
N ARG A 224 16.75 2.96 10.78
CA ARG A 224 15.63 2.13 11.22
C ARG A 224 14.66 2.05 10.06
N HIS A 225 14.64 0.90 9.43
CA HIS A 225 13.88 0.66 8.21
C HIS A 225 12.43 0.35 8.51
N LEU A 226 11.55 1.20 8.02
CA LEU A 226 10.10 1.18 8.20
C LEU A 226 9.39 0.02 7.49
N TYR A 227 10.03 -0.66 6.58
CA TYR A 227 9.51 -1.86 5.91
C TYR A 227 10.17 -3.11 6.48
N GLU A 228 9.71 -3.53 7.66
CA GLU A 228 10.04 -4.84 8.21
C GLU A 228 9.27 -5.94 7.46
N GLY A 229 9.83 -6.37 6.42
CA GLY A 229 9.45 -7.49 5.58
C GLY A 229 10.49 -7.65 4.49
N LEU A 230 10.88 -6.54 3.91
CA LEU A 230 11.95 -6.44 2.94
C LEU A 230 12.61 -5.08 3.16
N THR A 231 13.79 -5.06 3.75
CA THR A 231 14.55 -3.82 3.84
C THR A 231 14.83 -3.33 2.42
N MET A 232 14.68 -2.04 2.16
CA MET A 232 14.99 -1.43 0.85
C MET A 232 16.38 -1.81 0.33
N ARG A 233 17.35 -2.08 1.21
CA ARG A 233 18.67 -2.58 0.88
C ARG A 233 18.66 -4.00 0.31
N ASP A 234 17.76 -4.84 0.81
CA ASP A 234 17.65 -6.24 0.34
C ASP A 234 16.93 -6.33 -1.00
N THR A 235 15.93 -5.48 -1.25
CA THR A 235 15.11 -5.51 -2.47
C THR A 235 15.86 -5.01 -3.71
N ALA A 236 16.70 -3.99 -3.57
CA ALA A 236 17.51 -3.47 -4.67
C ALA A 236 18.60 -4.46 -5.14
N LYS A 237 18.85 -5.53 -4.40
CA LYS A 237 19.88 -6.54 -4.68
C LYS A 237 19.31 -7.89 -5.10
N GLU A 238 18.01 -8.02 -5.29
CA GLU A 238 17.43 -9.29 -5.69
C GLU A 238 17.93 -9.72 -7.07
N LYS A 239 18.36 -10.98 -7.16
CA LYS A 239 18.79 -11.57 -8.42
C LYS A 239 17.62 -11.55 -9.42
N PRO A 240 17.82 -11.20 -10.70
CA PRO A 240 16.73 -11.13 -11.68
C PRO A 240 15.89 -12.41 -11.81
N ALA A 241 16.50 -13.57 -11.55
CA ALA A 241 15.81 -14.86 -11.56
C ALA A 241 14.81 -14.99 -10.39
N LEU A 242 15.21 -14.55 -9.18
CA LEU A 242 14.33 -14.54 -8.00
C LEU A 242 13.18 -13.57 -8.17
N ASN A 243 13.46 -12.36 -8.66
CA ASN A 243 12.44 -11.36 -8.96
C ASN A 243 11.37 -11.89 -9.93
N ARG A 244 11.80 -12.57 -11.03
CA ARG A 244 10.88 -13.21 -11.98
C ARG A 244 10.07 -14.35 -11.35
N MET A 245 10.69 -15.16 -10.52
CA MET A 245 10.01 -16.25 -9.80
C MET A 245 8.93 -15.70 -8.87
N LEU A 246 9.26 -14.71 -8.04
CA LEU A 246 8.32 -14.09 -7.10
C LEU A 246 7.17 -13.39 -7.83
N LEU A 247 7.46 -12.70 -8.95
CA LEU A 247 6.42 -12.12 -9.79
C LEU A 247 5.51 -13.20 -10.43
N GLY A 248 6.07 -14.36 -10.78
CA GLY A 248 5.31 -15.53 -11.24
C GLY A 248 4.32 -16.01 -10.19
N LEU A 249 4.72 -16.05 -8.92
CA LEU A 249 3.86 -16.44 -7.80
C LEU A 249 2.67 -15.46 -7.62
N PHE A 250 2.88 -14.16 -7.76
CA PHE A 250 1.77 -13.20 -7.83
C PHE A 250 0.86 -13.44 -9.03
N GLY A 251 1.40 -13.93 -10.15
CA GLY A 251 0.60 -14.36 -11.29
C GLY A 251 -0.37 -15.50 -10.94
N VAL A 252 0.10 -16.46 -10.14
CA VAL A 252 -0.75 -17.56 -9.64
C VAL A 252 -1.82 -17.02 -8.67
N GLU A 253 -1.46 -16.15 -7.73
CA GLU A 253 -2.44 -15.51 -6.84
C GLU A 253 -3.51 -14.76 -7.63
N ALA A 254 -3.12 -13.94 -8.60
CA ALA A 254 -4.04 -13.22 -9.47
C ALA A 254 -4.97 -14.17 -10.25
N ALA A 255 -4.43 -15.29 -10.75
CA ALA A 255 -5.24 -16.30 -11.45
C ALA A 255 -6.28 -16.97 -10.53
N ILE A 256 -5.91 -17.24 -9.28
CA ILE A 256 -6.84 -17.74 -8.25
C ILE A 256 -7.94 -16.72 -8.00
N LEU A 257 -7.57 -15.43 -7.87
CA LEU A 257 -8.48 -14.34 -7.54
C LEU A 257 -9.38 -13.88 -8.70
N LYS A 258 -9.12 -14.33 -9.92
CA LYS A 258 -9.90 -13.95 -11.13
C LYS A 258 -11.37 -14.38 -11.05
N GLY A 259 -11.68 -15.45 -10.30
CA GLY A 259 -13.06 -15.91 -10.13
C GLY A 259 -13.85 -15.03 -9.15
N GLN A 260 -15.15 -14.81 -9.42
CA GLN A 260 -16.04 -14.13 -8.49
C GLN A 260 -16.09 -14.86 -7.14
N GLY A 261 -16.06 -14.11 -6.03
CA GLY A 261 -16.13 -14.65 -4.67
C GLY A 261 -14.87 -15.38 -4.18
N ARG A 262 -13.83 -15.57 -5.01
CA ARG A 262 -12.60 -16.22 -4.57
C ARG A 262 -11.75 -15.27 -3.73
N SER A 263 -11.20 -15.79 -2.62
CA SER A 263 -10.30 -15.07 -1.73
C SER A 263 -9.22 -16.01 -1.22
N LEU A 264 -8.04 -15.45 -0.90
CA LEU A 264 -7.00 -16.19 -0.19
C LEU A 264 -7.27 -16.13 1.31
N PRO A 265 -7.04 -17.22 2.06
CA PRO A 265 -7.35 -17.30 3.49
C PRO A 265 -6.32 -16.62 4.38
N PHE A 266 -5.12 -16.33 3.87
CA PHE A 266 -4.01 -15.68 4.58
C PHE A 266 -3.11 -14.91 3.61
N GLY A 267 -2.30 -13.99 4.14
CA GLY A 267 -1.32 -13.20 3.37
C GLY A 267 -0.76 -12.03 4.18
N HIS A 268 0.29 -11.41 3.65
CA HIS A 268 0.95 -10.26 4.30
C HIS A 268 0.18 -8.95 4.18
N SER A 269 -0.67 -8.84 3.17
CA SER A 269 -1.51 -7.67 2.97
C SER A 269 -2.96 -8.08 2.78
N ILE A 270 -3.85 -7.13 3.02
CA ILE A 270 -5.29 -7.23 2.74
C ILE A 270 -5.58 -6.26 1.61
N VAL A 271 -6.36 -6.72 0.62
CA VAL A 271 -6.90 -5.86 -0.43
C VAL A 271 -8.42 -5.94 -0.41
N VAL A 272 -9.05 -4.79 -0.41
CA VAL A 272 -10.51 -4.65 -0.46
C VAL A 272 -10.90 -3.75 -1.62
N VAL A 273 -11.94 -4.14 -2.36
CA VAL A 273 -12.63 -3.28 -3.33
C VAL A 273 -14.01 -2.94 -2.77
N GLY A 274 -14.22 -1.67 -2.50
CA GLY A 274 -15.49 -1.11 -2.06
C GLY A 274 -16.12 -0.26 -3.14
N GLU A 275 -17.45 -0.19 -3.16
CA GLU A 275 -18.23 0.66 -4.05
C GLU A 275 -18.98 1.70 -3.23
N ALA A 276 -18.87 2.97 -3.62
CA ALA A 276 -19.67 4.04 -3.04
C ALA A 276 -21.16 3.83 -3.39
N PRO A 277 -22.11 4.18 -2.51
CA PRO A 277 -23.54 4.11 -2.81
C PRO A 277 -23.88 4.87 -4.10
N GLN A 278 -25.02 4.44 -4.74
CA GLN A 278 -25.57 5.13 -5.91
C GLN A 278 -26.17 6.48 -5.51
#